data_569aa62b9eb66e12be1a75d7fa9defec
#
_entry.id   569aa62b9eb66e12be1a75d7fa9defec
#
_cell.length_a   1.000
_cell.length_b   1.000
_cell.length_c   1.000
_cell.angle_alpha   90.00
_cell.angle_beta   90.00
_cell.angle_gamma   90.00
#
_symmetry.space_group_name_H-M   'P 1'
#
loop_
_entity.id
_entity.type
_entity.pdbx_description
1 polymer ?
#
loop_
_entity_poly.entity_id
_entity_poly.type
_entity_poly.pdbx_seq_one_letter_code
_entity_poly.pdbx_strand_id
1 'polypeptide(L)'
;MATLRTYIFLDSLQPQFASFIGKTARGFLPVPEQASLFVEIAPGIAINRVTDVALKATSVVPAVQVVERAYGLLEVHDFDKGEVLKAGEAILESLGLKEEQRMKPKIVSNQVIRSIEPYQAQIINRNSQGMMILPGQSLFILETEPAGYVSFAVNEAEKAADISLVQVVPYGAFGRLWLSGTESEIDSAAEAALGALNGVKGV
;
A
#
# COMPACT_ATOMS: atom_id res chain seq x y z
N MET A 1 -8.91 -14.33 -18.65
CA MET A 1 -9.07 -12.87 -18.55
C MET A 1 -8.46 -12.44 -17.23
N ALA A 2 -7.69 -11.34 -17.17
CA ALA A 2 -7.13 -10.87 -15.90
C ALA A 2 -8.23 -10.18 -15.08
N THR A 3 -8.16 -10.32 -13.76
CA THR A 3 -9.03 -9.62 -12.80
C THR A 3 -8.23 -8.49 -12.19
N LEU A 4 -8.75 -7.27 -12.23
CA LEU A 4 -8.19 -6.10 -11.54
C LEU A 4 -8.60 -6.17 -10.06
N ARG A 5 -7.63 -6.42 -9.19
CA ARG A 5 -7.88 -6.54 -7.75
C ARG A 5 -7.74 -5.19 -7.05
N THR A 6 -6.61 -4.53 -7.23
CA THR A 6 -6.37 -3.18 -6.70
C THR A 6 -5.95 -2.27 -7.85
N TYR A 7 -6.41 -1.03 -7.80
CA TYR A 7 -5.92 0.08 -8.61
C TYR A 7 -6.02 1.34 -7.77
N ILE A 8 -4.88 1.84 -7.29
CA ILE A 8 -4.82 3.00 -6.40
C ILE A 8 -3.74 3.95 -6.87
N PHE A 9 -4.16 5.16 -7.20
CA PHE A 9 -3.28 6.29 -7.43
C PHE A 9 -3.09 7.08 -6.14
N LEU A 10 -1.84 7.28 -5.75
CA LEU A 10 -1.43 8.17 -4.66
C LEU A 10 -0.81 9.42 -5.28
N ASP A 11 -1.39 10.56 -4.99
CA ASP A 11 -0.94 11.84 -5.53
C ASP A 11 0.38 12.32 -4.94
N SER A 12 0.73 11.82 -3.75
CA SER A 12 1.96 12.13 -3.02
C SER A 12 2.25 11.03 -2.01
N LEU A 13 3.38 10.34 -2.18
CA LEU A 13 3.88 9.39 -1.19
C LEU A 13 4.33 10.10 0.08
N GLN A 14 3.84 9.63 1.21
CA GLN A 14 4.24 10.14 2.50
C GLN A 14 5.65 9.66 2.90
N PRO A 15 6.39 10.43 3.70
CA PRO A 15 7.82 10.19 3.95
C PRO A 15 8.17 8.82 4.51
N GLN A 16 7.43 8.34 5.52
CA GLN A 16 7.72 7.03 6.12
C GLN A 16 7.35 5.89 5.17
N PHE A 17 6.22 6.04 4.45
CA PHE A 17 5.81 5.02 3.49
C PHE A 17 6.78 4.93 2.31
N ALA A 18 7.22 6.07 1.74
CA ALA A 18 8.25 6.09 0.71
C ALA A 18 9.57 5.44 1.21
N SER A 19 10.01 5.79 2.40
CA SER A 19 11.19 5.21 3.03
C SER A 19 11.05 3.71 3.26
N PHE A 20 9.86 3.25 3.69
CA PHE A 20 9.58 1.83 3.89
C PHE A 20 9.65 1.05 2.58
N ILE A 21 9.03 1.56 1.51
CA ILE A 21 9.15 0.97 0.16
C ILE A 21 10.62 0.93 -0.25
N GLY A 22 11.34 2.03 -0.10
CA GLY A 22 12.76 2.13 -0.43
C GLY A 22 13.64 1.11 0.30
N LYS A 23 13.30 0.75 1.54
CA LYS A 23 14.01 -0.25 2.33
C LYS A 23 13.67 -1.69 1.92
N THR A 24 12.43 -1.95 1.55
CA THR A 24 11.89 -3.31 1.37
C THR A 24 11.78 -3.75 -0.08
N ALA A 25 11.60 -2.81 -1.00
CA ALA A 25 11.50 -3.08 -2.43
C ALA A 25 12.86 -3.43 -3.04
N ARG A 26 12.80 -4.14 -4.17
CA ARG A 26 13.99 -4.55 -4.92
C ARG A 26 14.18 -3.80 -6.23
N GLY A 27 13.29 -2.85 -6.52
CA GLY A 27 13.32 -2.02 -7.71
C GLY A 27 13.98 -0.65 -7.45
N PHE A 28 13.52 0.35 -8.19
CA PHE A 28 13.96 1.73 -8.05
C PHE A 28 13.26 2.38 -6.85
N LEU A 29 14.01 3.15 -6.07
CA LEU A 29 13.53 3.67 -4.79
C LEU A 29 12.67 4.91 -4.99
N PRO A 30 11.42 4.93 -4.50
CA PRO A 30 10.64 6.14 -4.48
C PRO A 30 11.16 7.10 -3.40
N VAL A 31 10.91 8.37 -3.60
CA VAL A 31 11.17 9.41 -2.59
C VAL A 31 9.86 10.10 -2.20
N PRO A 32 9.81 10.76 -1.03
CA PRO A 32 8.63 11.53 -0.62
C PRO A 32 8.15 12.49 -1.71
N GLU A 33 6.86 12.76 -1.73
CA GLU A 33 6.18 13.69 -2.67
C GLU A 33 6.03 13.16 -4.11
N GLN A 34 6.66 12.07 -4.50
CA GLN A 34 6.35 11.43 -5.78
C GLN A 34 4.92 10.90 -5.80
N ALA A 35 4.29 10.98 -6.97
CA ALA A 35 3.06 10.24 -7.21
C ALA A 35 3.39 8.76 -7.43
N SER A 36 2.47 7.89 -7.03
CA SER A 36 2.64 6.45 -7.15
C SER A 36 1.33 5.77 -7.54
N LEU A 37 1.45 4.67 -8.30
CA LEU A 37 0.33 3.83 -8.67
C LEU A 37 0.57 2.40 -8.21
N PHE A 38 -0.37 1.86 -7.45
CA PHE A 38 -0.40 0.45 -7.04
C PHE A 38 -1.45 -0.31 -7.84
N VAL A 39 -1.03 -1.37 -8.53
CA VAL A 39 -1.90 -2.26 -9.31
C VAL A 39 -1.72 -3.70 -8.87
N GLU A 40 -2.81 -4.33 -8.42
CA GLU A 40 -2.82 -5.76 -8.10
C GLU A 40 -3.76 -6.51 -9.04
N ILE A 41 -3.29 -7.62 -9.61
CA ILE A 41 -4.06 -8.43 -10.57
C ILE A 41 -3.98 -9.92 -10.28
N ALA A 42 -4.95 -10.66 -10.83
CA ALA A 42 -4.93 -12.11 -10.94
C ALA A 42 -5.19 -12.53 -12.40
N PRO A 43 -4.50 -13.57 -12.93
CA PRO A 43 -3.44 -14.35 -12.30
C PRO A 43 -2.16 -13.51 -12.12
N GLY A 44 -1.43 -13.74 -11.02
CA GLY A 44 -0.30 -12.90 -10.61
C GLY A 44 0.81 -12.79 -11.64
N ILE A 45 1.10 -13.84 -12.39
CA ILE A 45 2.16 -13.84 -13.40
C ILE A 45 1.95 -12.82 -14.52
N ALA A 46 0.71 -12.41 -14.78
CA ALA A 46 0.38 -11.40 -15.78
C ALA A 46 0.90 -10.01 -15.42
N ILE A 47 1.33 -9.79 -14.17
CA ILE A 47 1.92 -8.52 -13.73
C ILE A 47 3.18 -8.15 -14.54
N ASN A 48 3.93 -9.15 -15.02
CA ASN A 48 5.10 -8.90 -15.86
C ASN A 48 4.74 -8.17 -17.17
N ARG A 49 3.63 -8.58 -17.80
CA ARG A 49 3.13 -7.91 -19.01
C ARG A 49 2.60 -6.51 -18.69
N VAL A 50 1.91 -6.35 -17.58
CA VAL A 50 1.38 -5.07 -17.11
C VAL A 50 2.51 -4.08 -16.86
N THR A 51 3.59 -4.53 -16.22
CA THR A 51 4.79 -3.70 -16.00
C THR A 51 5.41 -3.27 -17.34
N ASP A 52 5.61 -4.20 -18.28
CA ASP A 52 6.19 -3.89 -19.59
C ASP A 52 5.37 -2.82 -20.34
N VAL A 53 4.04 -2.91 -20.27
CA VAL A 53 3.14 -1.93 -20.87
C VAL A 53 3.32 -0.53 -20.26
N ALA A 54 3.34 -0.44 -18.93
CA ALA A 54 3.52 0.82 -18.23
C ALA A 54 4.86 1.50 -18.59
N LEU A 55 5.95 0.72 -18.52
CA LEU A 55 7.30 1.22 -18.77
C LEU A 55 7.54 1.62 -20.24
N LYS A 56 6.85 1.00 -21.20
CA LYS A 56 6.92 1.39 -22.62
C LYS A 56 6.09 2.61 -22.96
N ALA A 57 5.04 2.88 -22.20
CA ALA A 57 4.13 3.99 -22.45
C ALA A 57 4.57 5.31 -21.80
N THR A 58 5.42 5.25 -20.76
CA THR A 58 5.71 6.40 -19.88
C THR A 58 7.15 6.37 -19.35
N SER A 59 7.53 7.45 -18.64
CA SER A 59 8.83 7.57 -17.95
C SER A 59 8.86 7.00 -16.54
N VAL A 60 7.74 6.46 -16.02
CA VAL A 60 7.67 5.95 -14.64
C VAL A 60 8.68 4.86 -14.36
N VAL A 61 9.10 4.74 -13.12
CA VAL A 61 10.01 3.70 -12.66
C VAL A 61 9.35 2.81 -11.61
N PRO A 62 9.60 1.48 -11.60
CA PRO A 62 8.98 0.56 -10.67
C PRO A 62 9.83 0.36 -9.41
N ALA A 63 9.25 0.48 -8.22
CA ALA A 63 9.88 0.02 -6.99
C ALA A 63 9.51 -1.43 -6.66
N VAL A 64 8.26 -1.82 -6.89
CA VAL A 64 7.75 -3.15 -6.54
C VAL A 64 7.19 -3.83 -7.77
N GLN A 65 7.70 -5.02 -8.08
CA GLN A 65 7.04 -6.00 -8.94
C GLN A 65 7.15 -7.36 -8.26
N VAL A 66 6.06 -7.89 -7.78
CA VAL A 66 6.05 -9.15 -7.03
C VAL A 66 4.91 -10.05 -7.49
N VAL A 67 5.18 -11.36 -7.54
CA VAL A 67 4.15 -12.39 -7.68
C VAL A 67 4.17 -13.21 -6.39
N GLU A 68 3.08 -13.13 -5.64
CA GLU A 68 2.90 -13.92 -4.43
C GLU A 68 1.70 -14.86 -4.61
N ARG A 69 2.00 -16.14 -4.80
CA ARG A 69 1.01 -17.19 -5.10
C ARG A 69 0.14 -16.85 -6.33
N ALA A 70 -1.12 -16.48 -6.10
CA ALA A 70 -2.11 -16.23 -7.15
C ALA A 70 -2.11 -14.78 -7.66
N TYR A 71 -1.50 -13.85 -6.93
CA TYR A 71 -1.64 -12.41 -7.16
C TYR A 71 -0.31 -11.75 -7.52
N GLY A 72 -0.39 -10.76 -8.39
CA GLY A 72 0.76 -9.94 -8.76
C GLY A 72 0.51 -8.49 -8.39
N LEU A 73 1.50 -7.85 -7.76
CA LEU A 73 1.48 -6.44 -7.42
C LEU A 73 2.59 -5.72 -8.18
N LEU A 74 2.24 -4.58 -8.75
CA LEU A 74 3.13 -3.57 -9.32
C LEU A 74 2.96 -2.27 -8.54
N GLU A 75 4.07 -1.62 -8.23
CA GLU A 75 4.12 -0.21 -7.88
C GLU A 75 5.01 0.52 -8.89
N VAL A 76 4.54 1.67 -9.40
CA VAL A 76 5.31 2.60 -10.22
C VAL A 76 5.15 4.02 -9.73
N HIS A 77 6.21 4.83 -9.84
CA HIS A 77 6.23 6.21 -9.36
C HIS A 77 6.96 7.17 -10.31
N ASP A 78 6.65 8.45 -10.18
CA ASP A 78 7.35 9.57 -10.85
C ASP A 78 6.99 10.88 -10.11
N PHE A 79 7.79 11.93 -10.27
CA PHE A 79 7.42 13.29 -9.86
C PHE A 79 6.33 13.88 -10.75
N ASP A 80 6.28 13.48 -12.02
CA ASP A 80 5.21 13.86 -12.94
C ASP A 80 3.98 12.98 -12.72
N LYS A 81 2.97 13.53 -12.04
CA LYS A 81 1.68 12.87 -11.81
C LYS A 81 1.00 12.44 -13.10
N GLY A 82 1.18 13.21 -14.19
CA GLY A 82 0.62 12.90 -15.51
C GLY A 82 1.21 11.62 -16.08
N GLU A 83 2.52 11.38 -15.93
CA GLU A 83 3.14 10.13 -16.37
C GLU A 83 2.64 8.93 -15.57
N VAL A 84 2.43 9.08 -14.24
CA VAL A 84 1.87 7.99 -13.42
C VAL A 84 0.42 7.68 -13.80
N LEU A 85 -0.41 8.70 -14.05
CA LEU A 85 -1.79 8.51 -14.50
C LEU A 85 -1.83 7.85 -15.88
N LYS A 86 -1.00 8.31 -16.83
CA LYS A 86 -0.88 7.72 -18.16
C LYS A 86 -0.40 6.25 -18.12
N ALA A 87 0.51 5.91 -17.20
CA ALA A 87 0.89 4.52 -16.98
C ALA A 87 -0.32 3.67 -16.56
N GLY A 88 -1.14 4.20 -15.66
CA GLY A 88 -2.38 3.56 -15.24
C GLY A 88 -3.39 3.36 -16.38
N GLU A 89 -3.59 4.38 -17.20
CA GLU A 89 -4.46 4.31 -18.39
C GLU A 89 -3.98 3.23 -19.37
N ALA A 90 -2.68 3.20 -19.66
CA ALA A 90 -2.09 2.20 -20.56
C ALA A 90 -2.26 0.76 -20.01
N ILE A 91 -2.12 0.58 -18.69
CA ILE A 91 -2.38 -0.70 -18.01
C ILE A 91 -3.84 -1.11 -18.19
N LEU A 92 -4.78 -0.24 -17.87
CA LEU A 92 -6.22 -0.52 -17.97
C LEU A 92 -6.62 -0.85 -19.41
N GLU A 93 -6.14 -0.09 -20.38
CA GLU A 93 -6.38 -0.34 -21.81
C GLU A 93 -5.85 -1.73 -22.22
N SER A 94 -4.63 -2.08 -21.81
CA SER A 94 -4.02 -3.38 -22.13
C SER A 94 -4.78 -4.58 -21.55
N LEU A 95 -5.48 -4.36 -20.45
CA LEU A 95 -6.32 -5.35 -19.79
C LEU A 95 -7.75 -5.38 -20.34
N GLY A 96 -8.16 -4.34 -21.09
CA GLY A 96 -9.54 -4.13 -21.52
C GLY A 96 -10.49 -3.85 -20.36
N LEU A 97 -10.01 -3.18 -19.33
CA LEU A 97 -10.72 -2.88 -18.08
C LEU A 97 -10.79 -1.37 -17.83
N LYS A 98 -11.69 -0.99 -16.92
CA LYS A 98 -11.82 0.36 -16.38
C LYS A 98 -11.49 0.35 -14.89
N GLU A 99 -11.15 1.50 -14.33
CA GLU A 99 -10.81 1.64 -12.92
C GLU A 99 -11.94 1.14 -12.00
N GLU A 100 -13.20 1.42 -12.32
CA GLU A 100 -14.36 1.03 -11.51
C GLU A 100 -14.59 -0.49 -11.46
N GLN A 101 -13.90 -1.24 -12.32
CA GLN A 101 -13.94 -2.71 -12.32
C GLN A 101 -12.92 -3.34 -11.36
N ARG A 102 -12.16 -2.52 -10.62
CA ARG A 102 -11.35 -3.00 -9.50
C ARG A 102 -12.24 -3.62 -8.43
N MET A 103 -11.71 -4.57 -7.69
CA MET A 103 -12.42 -5.11 -6.53
C MET A 103 -12.58 -4.04 -5.47
N LYS A 104 -13.73 -4.01 -4.80
CA LYS A 104 -13.93 -3.15 -3.64
C LYS A 104 -13.08 -3.64 -2.47
N PRO A 105 -12.37 -2.75 -1.74
CA PRO A 105 -11.62 -3.16 -0.56
C PRO A 105 -12.55 -3.70 0.53
N LYS A 106 -12.12 -4.82 1.12
CA LYS A 106 -12.73 -5.41 2.30
C LYS A 106 -11.78 -5.26 3.47
N ILE A 107 -12.26 -4.67 4.55
CA ILE A 107 -11.55 -4.67 5.83
C ILE A 107 -11.80 -6.02 6.48
N VAL A 108 -10.76 -6.87 6.51
CA VAL A 108 -10.84 -8.22 7.06
C VAL A 108 -10.75 -8.18 8.57
N SER A 109 -9.84 -7.35 9.09
CA SER A 109 -9.67 -7.12 10.51
C SER A 109 -9.10 -5.72 10.74
N ASN A 110 -9.55 -5.06 11.82
CA ASN A 110 -8.90 -3.90 12.36
C ASN A 110 -8.88 -4.01 13.89
N GLN A 111 -7.76 -3.65 14.49
CA GLN A 111 -7.58 -3.75 15.94
C GLN A 111 -6.72 -2.61 16.44
N VAL A 112 -7.08 -2.04 17.58
CA VAL A 112 -6.24 -1.10 18.33
C VAL A 112 -5.90 -1.74 19.67
N ILE A 113 -4.59 -1.93 19.90
CA ILE A 113 -4.06 -2.42 21.17
C ILE A 113 -3.46 -1.24 21.91
N ARG A 114 -4.03 -0.91 23.06
CA ARG A 114 -3.56 0.21 23.89
C ARG A 114 -2.44 -0.24 24.82
N SER A 115 -1.49 0.65 25.09
CA SER A 115 -0.42 0.42 26.06
C SER A 115 0.28 -0.93 25.89
N ILE A 116 0.91 -1.12 24.70
CA ILE A 116 1.50 -2.42 24.35
C ILE A 116 2.52 -2.88 25.37
N GLU A 117 2.44 -4.16 25.71
CA GLU A 117 3.34 -4.83 26.66
C GLU A 117 4.80 -4.86 26.15
N PRO A 118 5.81 -4.70 27.05
CA PRO A 118 7.22 -4.68 26.64
C PRO A 118 7.69 -5.91 25.87
N TYR A 119 7.28 -7.11 26.25
CA TYR A 119 7.65 -8.34 25.54
C TYR A 119 6.99 -8.43 24.16
N GLN A 120 5.74 -7.99 24.04
CA GLN A 120 5.05 -7.95 22.76
C GLN A 120 5.70 -6.92 21.82
N ALA A 121 6.07 -5.73 22.32
CA ALA A 121 6.80 -4.74 21.57
C ALA A 121 8.13 -5.29 21.03
N GLN A 122 8.89 -6.05 21.83
CA GLN A 122 10.12 -6.70 21.39
C GLN A 122 9.88 -7.72 20.26
N ILE A 123 8.83 -8.54 20.35
CA ILE A 123 8.50 -9.53 19.32
C ILE A 123 8.15 -8.83 18.00
N ILE A 124 7.34 -7.76 18.05
CA ILE A 124 6.97 -6.96 16.88
C ILE A 124 8.22 -6.35 16.26
N ASN A 125 9.07 -5.70 17.06
CA ASN A 125 10.27 -5.03 16.57
C ASN A 125 11.29 -5.98 15.92
N ARG A 126 11.36 -7.24 16.35
CA ARG A 126 12.23 -8.24 15.72
C ARG A 126 11.76 -8.64 14.33
N ASN A 127 10.47 -8.54 14.05
CA ASN A 127 9.86 -8.97 12.81
C ASN A 127 9.53 -7.79 11.87
N SER A 128 9.57 -6.54 12.39
CA SER A 128 9.26 -5.35 11.61
C SER A 128 10.45 -4.89 10.77
N GLN A 129 10.14 -4.21 9.67
CA GLN A 129 11.12 -3.60 8.78
C GLN A 129 11.05 -2.07 8.77
N GLY A 130 10.05 -1.50 9.41
CA GLY A 130 9.85 -0.05 9.54
C GLY A 130 10.45 0.53 10.83
N MET A 131 9.69 1.43 11.43
CA MET A 131 10.01 2.06 12.70
C MET A 131 9.75 1.10 13.87
N MET A 132 10.37 1.37 15.01
CA MET A 132 10.15 0.58 16.23
C MET A 132 8.90 1.08 16.96
N ILE A 133 8.14 0.13 17.52
CA ILE A 133 7.14 0.44 18.55
C ILE A 133 7.79 0.41 19.93
N LEU A 134 7.45 1.39 20.77
CA LEU A 134 7.93 1.46 22.15
C LEU A 134 6.89 0.88 23.12
N PRO A 135 7.32 0.21 24.22
CA PRO A 135 6.41 -0.21 25.29
C PRO A 135 5.53 0.96 25.76
N GLY A 136 4.25 0.69 25.98
CA GLY A 136 3.28 1.68 26.41
C GLY A 136 2.63 2.50 25.28
N GLN A 137 3.15 2.45 24.05
CA GLN A 137 2.46 3.03 22.90
C GLN A 137 1.22 2.22 22.50
N SER A 138 0.33 2.84 21.74
CA SER A 138 -0.79 2.16 21.07
C SER A 138 -0.33 1.58 19.73
N LEU A 139 -0.89 0.44 19.36
CA LEU A 139 -0.65 -0.26 18.11
C LEU A 139 -1.96 -0.40 17.34
N PHE A 140 -2.00 0.09 16.11
CA PHE A 140 -3.06 -0.19 15.16
C PHE A 140 -2.63 -1.30 14.20
N ILE A 141 -3.50 -2.31 14.02
CA ILE A 141 -3.30 -3.42 13.08
C ILE A 141 -4.49 -3.45 12.13
N LEU A 142 -4.21 -3.51 10.84
CA LEU A 142 -5.21 -3.58 9.79
C LEU A 142 -4.90 -4.72 8.82
N GLU A 143 -5.92 -5.51 8.47
CA GLU A 143 -5.87 -6.44 7.33
C GLU A 143 -6.90 -6.07 6.27
N THR A 144 -6.48 -6.08 5.01
CA THR A 144 -7.32 -5.77 3.85
C THR A 144 -7.31 -6.89 2.81
N GLU A 145 -8.39 -7.03 2.09
CA GLU A 145 -8.49 -7.85 0.88
C GLU A 145 -9.19 -7.03 -0.21
N PRO A 146 -8.60 -6.88 -1.41
CA PRO A 146 -7.24 -7.23 -1.87
C PRO A 146 -6.09 -6.59 -1.06
N ALA A 147 -4.89 -7.22 -1.17
CA ALA A 147 -3.74 -6.83 -0.36
C ALA A 147 -3.20 -5.44 -0.70
N GLY A 148 -3.21 -5.05 -1.97
CA GLY A 148 -2.66 -3.78 -2.44
C GLY A 148 -3.32 -2.54 -1.81
N TYR A 149 -4.56 -2.66 -1.30
CA TYR A 149 -5.26 -1.53 -0.68
C TYR A 149 -4.63 -1.03 0.62
N VAL A 150 -3.81 -1.84 1.28
CA VAL A 150 -3.10 -1.38 2.48
C VAL A 150 -2.13 -0.24 2.17
N SER A 151 -1.65 -0.12 0.91
CA SER A 151 -0.82 1.00 0.46
C SER A 151 -1.58 2.33 0.50
N PHE A 152 -2.86 2.31 0.18
CA PHE A 152 -3.71 3.49 0.32
C PHE A 152 -3.95 3.82 1.80
N ALA A 153 -4.30 2.80 2.59
CA ALA A 153 -4.56 2.97 4.02
C ALA A 153 -3.37 3.60 4.76
N VAL A 154 -2.15 3.10 4.53
CA VAL A 154 -0.95 3.64 5.19
C VAL A 154 -0.64 5.07 4.79
N ASN A 155 -0.77 5.41 3.51
CA ASN A 155 -0.51 6.75 3.02
C ASN A 155 -1.47 7.79 3.63
N GLU A 156 -2.76 7.46 3.71
CA GLU A 156 -3.77 8.34 4.30
C GLU A 156 -3.65 8.40 5.83
N ALA A 157 -3.26 7.32 6.49
CA ALA A 157 -2.98 7.31 7.93
C ALA A 157 -1.81 8.26 8.28
N GLU A 158 -0.72 8.20 7.52
CA GLU A 158 0.46 9.06 7.73
C GLU A 158 0.17 10.53 7.43
N LYS A 159 -0.72 10.84 6.48
CA LYS A 159 -1.20 12.21 6.25
C LYS A 159 -1.99 12.78 7.44
N ALA A 160 -2.71 11.94 8.16
CA ALA A 160 -3.66 12.35 9.18
C ALA A 160 -3.04 12.52 10.57
N ALA A 161 -1.93 11.83 10.88
CA ALA A 161 -1.35 11.82 12.22
C ALA A 161 0.16 11.54 12.21
N ASP A 162 0.86 12.01 13.25
CA ASP A 162 2.28 11.75 13.48
C ASP A 162 2.45 10.34 14.08
N ILE A 163 2.41 9.34 13.21
CA ILE A 163 2.55 7.93 13.58
C ILE A 163 3.94 7.38 13.26
N SER A 164 4.25 6.22 13.80
CA SER A 164 5.38 5.41 13.35
C SER A 164 4.90 4.24 12.50
N LEU A 165 5.35 4.17 11.25
CA LEU A 165 5.09 3.03 10.37
C LEU A 165 5.98 1.84 10.79
N VAL A 166 5.39 0.87 11.46
CA VAL A 166 6.09 -0.32 11.96
C VAL A 166 6.28 -1.35 10.85
N GLN A 167 5.22 -1.67 10.14
CA GLN A 167 5.24 -2.66 9.06
C GLN A 167 4.11 -2.45 8.07
N VAL A 168 4.38 -2.68 6.78
CA VAL A 168 3.34 -2.81 5.76
C VAL A 168 3.68 -3.96 4.81
N VAL A 169 2.69 -4.77 4.46
CA VAL A 169 2.82 -5.87 3.49
C VAL A 169 1.69 -5.74 2.48
N PRO A 170 1.93 -5.14 1.29
CA PRO A 170 0.89 -4.83 0.32
C PRO A 170 0.65 -5.94 -0.71
N TYR A 171 1.08 -7.15 -0.47
CA TYR A 171 0.96 -8.29 -1.37
C TYR A 171 0.61 -9.58 -0.62
N GLY A 172 0.17 -10.60 -1.37
CA GLY A 172 -0.27 -11.88 -0.82
C GLY A 172 -1.80 -11.98 -0.71
N ALA A 173 -2.29 -12.88 0.13
CA ALA A 173 -3.72 -13.08 0.32
C ALA A 173 -4.39 -11.87 0.96
N PHE A 174 -3.71 -11.27 1.94
CA PHE A 174 -4.17 -10.09 2.68
C PHE A 174 -3.07 -9.03 2.75
N GLY A 175 -3.46 -7.77 2.59
CA GLY A 175 -2.63 -6.64 2.93
C GLY A 175 -2.61 -6.43 4.44
N ARG A 176 -1.44 -6.09 4.98
CA ARG A 176 -1.27 -5.93 6.43
C ARG A 176 -0.53 -4.65 6.77
N LEU A 177 -1.00 -3.96 7.80
CA LEU A 177 -0.44 -2.71 8.29
C LEU A 177 -0.31 -2.74 9.81
N TRP A 178 0.81 -2.25 10.32
CA TRP A 178 1.07 -1.98 11.73
C TRP A 178 1.55 -0.55 11.88
N LEU A 179 0.82 0.25 12.66
CA LEU A 179 1.18 1.62 13.02
C LEU A 179 1.28 1.75 14.52
N SER A 180 2.21 2.57 15.02
CA SER A 180 2.33 2.86 16.43
C SER A 180 2.40 4.37 16.71
N GLY A 181 2.00 4.78 17.91
CA GLY A 181 1.97 6.17 18.34
C GLY A 181 1.27 6.32 19.68
N THR A 182 0.95 7.56 20.03
CA THR A 182 0.05 7.85 21.16
C THR A 182 -1.38 7.39 20.84
N GLU A 183 -2.24 7.33 21.86
CA GLU A 183 -3.65 6.93 21.65
C GLU A 183 -4.36 7.82 20.64
N SER A 184 -4.21 9.14 20.78
CA SER A 184 -4.86 10.13 19.91
C SER A 184 -4.37 10.05 18.46
N GLU A 185 -3.07 9.86 18.25
CA GLU A 185 -2.48 9.70 16.92
C GLU A 185 -2.99 8.43 16.24
N ILE A 186 -3.02 7.33 16.97
CA ILE A 186 -3.51 6.04 16.46
C ILE A 186 -5.00 6.08 16.15
N ASP A 187 -5.82 6.75 16.96
CA ASP A 187 -7.25 6.92 16.67
C ASP A 187 -7.46 7.72 15.38
N SER A 188 -6.75 8.83 15.22
CA SER A 188 -6.82 9.67 14.00
C SER A 188 -6.32 8.91 12.76
N ALA A 189 -5.21 8.21 12.88
CA ALA A 189 -4.65 7.40 11.79
C ALA A 189 -5.57 6.25 11.37
N ALA A 190 -6.16 5.55 12.35
CA ALA A 190 -7.11 4.47 12.09
C ALA A 190 -8.38 4.96 11.41
N GLU A 191 -8.95 6.08 11.87
CA GLU A 191 -10.12 6.70 11.25
C GLU A 191 -9.84 7.09 9.80
N ALA A 192 -8.71 7.74 9.53
CA ALA A 192 -8.31 8.13 8.18
C ALA A 192 -8.12 6.91 7.25
N ALA A 193 -7.39 5.88 7.72
CA ALA A 193 -7.16 4.65 6.95
C ALA A 193 -8.47 3.94 6.60
N LEU A 194 -9.35 3.76 7.58
CA LEU A 194 -10.65 3.09 7.39
C LEU A 194 -11.59 3.93 6.52
N GLY A 195 -11.63 5.25 6.73
CA GLY A 195 -12.40 6.19 5.93
C GLY A 195 -12.00 6.19 4.47
N ALA A 196 -10.69 6.20 4.19
CA ALA A 196 -10.14 6.13 2.84
C ALA A 196 -10.57 4.83 2.13
N LEU A 197 -10.41 3.67 2.78
CA LEU A 197 -10.81 2.38 2.21
C LEU A 197 -12.31 2.31 1.95
N ASN A 198 -13.14 2.78 2.87
CA ASN A 198 -14.59 2.77 2.71
C ASN A 198 -15.07 3.69 1.57
N GLY A 199 -14.30 4.71 1.22
CA GLY A 199 -14.57 5.62 0.10
C GLY A 199 -14.27 5.02 -1.29
N VAL A 200 -13.52 3.94 -1.39
CA VAL A 200 -13.14 3.34 -2.67
C VAL A 200 -14.34 2.67 -3.34
N LYS A 201 -14.62 3.08 -4.58
CA LYS A 201 -15.62 2.42 -5.44
C LYS A 201 -15.00 1.26 -6.19
N GLY A 202 -15.76 0.19 -6.36
CA GLY A 202 -15.36 -1.02 -7.07
C GLY A 202 -16.50 -2.03 -7.14
N VAL A 203 -16.23 -3.19 -7.73
CA VAL A 203 -17.17 -4.30 -7.86
C VAL A 203 -17.00 -5.33 -6.75
#